data_96641e7b40305d3ed0190054a2047091
#
_entry.id   96641e7b40305d3ed0190054a2047091
#
_cell.length_a   1.000
_cell.length_b   1.000
_cell.length_c   1.000
_cell.angle_alpha   90.00
_cell.angle_beta   90.00
_cell.angle_gamma   90.00
#
_symmetry.space_group_name_H-M   'P 1'
#
loop_
_entity.id
_entity.type
_entity.pdbx_description
1 polymer ?
#
loop_
_entity_poly.entity_id
_entity_poly.type
_entity_poly.pdbx_seq_one_letter_code
_entity_poly.pdbx_strand_id
1 'polypeptide(L)'
;MAILTALSYASVFFIRIPVVLFLSYEPKDVLLTIGAFLFGPLAGVIMAVAVALLEFVTISTTGVIGLIMNILSSCLFVCTASVIYHRKRTLAGAIVGLISGAVLMNIGMVLWNYLITPLYMDVPREQIAGMLLTVFAPFNLLKGALNASLTITLYKSVSAALRSAHLLPPSDKTTSNNKFPVWIISTFVLCTLILILLLWKGII
;
A
#
# COMPACT_ATOMS: atom_id res chain seq x y z
N MET A 1 0.80 14.94 9.56
CA MET A 1 0.32 14.51 8.22
C MET A 1 1.30 14.92 7.12
N ALA A 2 1.64 16.19 6.93
CA ALA A 2 2.50 16.68 5.85
C ALA A 2 3.82 15.91 5.70
N ILE A 3 4.53 15.64 6.78
CA ILE A 3 5.78 14.87 6.77
C ILE A 3 5.59 13.47 6.20
N LEU A 4 4.53 12.75 6.62
CA LEU A 4 4.25 11.41 6.10
C LEU A 4 3.84 11.45 4.63
N THR A 5 3.10 12.47 4.20
CA THR A 5 2.78 12.69 2.78
C THR A 5 4.05 12.92 1.97
N ALA A 6 4.95 13.78 2.44
CA ALA A 6 6.21 14.06 1.78
C ALA A 6 7.12 12.81 1.71
N LEU A 7 7.21 12.04 2.79
CA LEU A 7 7.97 10.79 2.82
C LEU A 7 7.34 9.72 1.91
N SER A 8 6.00 9.65 1.85
CA SER A 8 5.30 8.75 0.92
C SER A 8 5.61 9.11 -0.53
N TYR A 9 5.56 10.39 -0.88
CA TYR A 9 5.92 10.86 -2.21
C TYR A 9 7.40 10.58 -2.51
N ALA A 10 8.30 10.91 -1.59
CA ALA A 10 9.73 10.63 -1.74
C ALA A 10 10.01 9.14 -1.94
N SER A 11 9.28 8.25 -1.24
CA SER A 11 9.45 6.80 -1.40
C SER A 11 9.14 6.32 -2.83
N VAL A 12 8.19 6.95 -3.53
CA VAL A 12 7.91 6.65 -4.94
C VAL A 12 9.06 7.07 -5.84
N PHE A 13 9.65 8.22 -5.53
CA PHE A 13 10.75 8.75 -6.33
C PHE A 13 12.00 7.88 -6.27
N PHE A 14 12.31 7.34 -5.08
CA PHE A 14 13.50 6.50 -4.86
C PHE A 14 13.27 5.02 -5.09
N ILE A 15 12.04 4.53 -4.84
CA ILE A 15 11.73 3.10 -4.87
C ILE A 15 10.51 2.87 -5.76
N ARG A 16 10.75 2.90 -7.06
CA ARG A 16 9.76 2.51 -8.06
C ARG A 16 10.28 1.31 -8.82
N ILE A 17 9.70 0.14 -8.55
CA ILE A 17 10.13 -1.12 -9.14
C ILE A 17 9.11 -1.52 -10.22
N PRO A 18 9.41 -1.35 -11.52
CA PRO A 18 8.55 -1.85 -12.58
C PRO A 18 8.53 -3.38 -12.52
N VAL A 19 7.37 -4.00 -12.50
CA VAL A 19 7.21 -5.46 -12.37
C VAL A 19 6.73 -6.08 -13.67
N VAL A 20 5.58 -5.64 -14.17
CA VAL A 20 5.01 -6.19 -15.40
C VAL A 20 4.17 -5.12 -16.11
N LEU A 21 4.31 -5.00 -17.43
CA LEU A 21 3.63 -3.97 -18.24
C LEU A 21 3.86 -2.56 -17.66
N PHE A 22 2.77 -1.83 -17.40
CA PHE A 22 2.77 -0.52 -16.76
C PHE A 22 2.70 -0.59 -15.22
N LEU A 23 2.61 -1.80 -14.63
CA LEU A 23 2.46 -2.00 -13.20
C LEU A 23 3.82 -1.91 -12.50
N SER A 24 3.90 -1.02 -11.52
CA SER A 24 5.09 -0.83 -10.69
C SER A 24 4.74 -1.05 -9.21
N TYR A 25 5.67 -1.64 -8.47
CA TYR A 25 5.60 -1.67 -7.02
C TYR A 25 6.18 -0.38 -6.46
N GLU A 26 5.42 0.26 -5.58
CA GLU A 26 5.76 1.51 -4.90
C GLU A 26 5.36 1.40 -3.42
N PRO A 27 6.28 1.62 -2.46
CA PRO A 27 6.00 1.43 -1.04
C PRO A 27 5.25 2.61 -0.39
N LYS A 28 4.75 3.58 -1.15
CA LYS A 28 4.03 4.76 -0.64
C LYS A 28 2.86 4.43 0.27
N ASP A 29 2.10 3.37 -0.08
CA ASP A 29 0.92 2.95 0.66
C ASP A 29 1.25 2.50 2.09
N VAL A 30 2.48 2.10 2.36
CA VAL A 30 2.97 1.76 3.72
C VAL A 30 2.91 2.99 4.62
N LEU A 31 3.52 4.10 4.20
CA LEU A 31 3.55 5.34 4.97
C LEU A 31 2.17 6.00 5.05
N LEU A 32 1.38 5.92 3.97
CA LEU A 32 -0.02 6.34 3.97
C LEU A 32 -0.84 5.55 4.99
N THR A 33 -0.65 4.23 5.07
CA THR A 33 -1.37 3.38 6.03
C THR A 33 -0.93 3.65 7.46
N ILE A 34 0.37 3.84 7.71
CA ILE A 34 0.87 4.25 9.04
C ILE A 34 0.24 5.59 9.44
N GLY A 35 0.20 6.56 8.52
CA GLY A 35 -0.46 7.84 8.76
C GLY A 35 -1.96 7.70 9.03
N ALA A 36 -2.65 6.85 8.29
CA ALA A 36 -4.06 6.57 8.52
C ALA A 36 -4.33 5.84 9.85
N PHE A 37 -3.43 4.99 10.31
CA PHE A 37 -3.51 4.37 11.63
C PHE A 37 -3.32 5.39 12.76
N LEU A 38 -2.48 6.40 12.56
CA LEU A 38 -2.19 7.44 13.56
C LEU A 38 -3.27 8.54 13.60
N PHE A 39 -3.73 8.99 12.44
CA PHE A 39 -4.56 10.19 12.30
C PHE A 39 -6.00 9.89 11.85
N GLY A 40 -6.31 8.65 11.51
CA GLY A 40 -7.64 8.22 11.07
C GLY A 40 -7.76 7.99 9.56
N PRO A 41 -8.85 7.31 9.14
CA PRO A 41 -9.04 6.93 7.73
C PRO A 41 -9.19 8.13 6.80
N LEU A 42 -9.84 9.21 7.24
CA LEU A 42 -9.97 10.43 6.43
C LEU A 42 -8.61 11.08 6.15
N ALA A 43 -7.71 11.07 7.14
CA ALA A 43 -6.34 11.53 6.95
C ALA A 43 -5.61 10.68 5.89
N GLY A 44 -5.85 9.37 5.89
CA GLY A 44 -5.34 8.46 4.87
C GLY A 44 -5.80 8.83 3.46
N VAL A 45 -7.09 9.15 3.28
CA VAL A 45 -7.62 9.62 1.98
C VAL A 45 -6.94 10.91 1.53
N ILE A 46 -6.88 11.91 2.41
CA ILE A 46 -6.28 13.21 2.09
C ILE A 46 -4.81 13.04 1.66
N MET A 47 -4.05 12.25 2.43
CA MET A 47 -2.65 11.98 2.09
C MET A 47 -2.51 11.20 0.77
N ALA A 48 -3.36 10.19 0.52
CA ALA A 48 -3.35 9.40 -0.71
C ALA A 48 -3.64 10.27 -1.95
N VAL A 49 -4.66 11.13 -1.86
CA VAL A 49 -5.00 12.07 -2.94
C VAL A 49 -3.85 13.06 -3.17
N ALA A 50 -3.28 13.63 -2.10
CA ALA A 50 -2.17 14.57 -2.21
C ALA A 50 -0.94 13.94 -2.88
N VAL A 51 -0.56 12.71 -2.47
CA VAL A 51 0.57 11.99 -3.10
C VAL A 51 0.28 11.68 -4.56
N ALA A 52 -0.93 11.18 -4.88
CA ALA A 52 -1.29 10.87 -6.26
C ALA A 52 -1.29 12.10 -7.17
N LEU A 53 -1.72 13.27 -6.66
CA LEU A 53 -1.63 14.54 -7.40
C LEU A 53 -0.19 14.98 -7.62
N LEU A 54 0.68 14.85 -6.61
CA LEU A 54 2.11 15.15 -6.76
C LEU A 54 2.75 14.22 -7.80
N GLU A 55 2.46 12.92 -7.76
CA GLU A 55 2.93 11.96 -8.77
C GLU A 55 2.44 12.31 -10.17
N PHE A 56 1.16 12.68 -10.29
CA PHE A 56 0.57 13.05 -11.58
C PHE A 56 1.31 14.22 -12.25
N VAL A 57 1.66 15.23 -11.46
CA VAL A 57 2.32 16.44 -11.99
C VAL A 57 3.81 16.20 -12.28
N THR A 58 4.46 15.27 -11.56
CA THR A 58 5.93 15.19 -11.60
C THR A 58 6.49 13.97 -12.34
N ILE A 59 5.92 12.77 -12.13
CA ILE A 59 6.52 11.52 -12.60
C ILE A 59 5.57 10.59 -13.35
N SER A 60 4.29 10.96 -13.47
CA SER A 60 3.30 10.08 -14.10
C SER A 60 3.53 9.99 -15.62
N THR A 61 3.60 8.76 -16.11
CA THR A 61 3.58 8.44 -17.54
C THR A 61 2.22 7.96 -18.03
N THR A 62 1.27 7.74 -17.10
CA THR A 62 -0.05 7.14 -17.38
C THR A 62 -1.20 8.16 -17.40
N GLY A 63 -0.88 9.46 -17.26
CA GLY A 63 -1.85 10.53 -17.33
C GLY A 63 -2.97 10.46 -16.28
N VAL A 64 -4.14 10.99 -16.63
CA VAL A 64 -5.30 11.07 -15.73
C VAL A 64 -5.81 9.67 -15.31
N ILE A 65 -5.75 8.70 -16.22
CA ILE A 65 -6.18 7.32 -15.92
C ILE A 65 -5.32 6.73 -14.80
N GLY A 66 -4.01 6.95 -14.86
CA GLY A 66 -3.07 6.52 -13.80
C GLY A 66 -3.30 7.25 -12.48
N LEU A 67 -3.65 8.55 -12.52
CA LEU A 67 -4.02 9.32 -11.33
C LEU A 67 -5.21 8.66 -10.61
N ILE A 68 -6.31 8.41 -11.33
CA ILE A 68 -7.51 7.81 -10.75
C ILE A 68 -7.21 6.39 -10.25
N MET A 69 -6.45 5.62 -11.01
CA MET A 69 -6.01 4.27 -10.61
C MET A 69 -5.22 4.29 -9.31
N ASN A 70 -4.27 5.23 -9.15
CA ASN A 70 -3.46 5.37 -7.94
C ASN A 70 -4.32 5.78 -6.74
N ILE A 71 -5.22 6.75 -6.88
CA ILE A 71 -6.15 7.16 -5.83
C ILE A 71 -7.02 5.98 -5.40
N LEU A 72 -7.62 5.28 -6.36
CA LEU A 72 -8.49 4.15 -6.09
C LEU A 72 -7.75 3.02 -5.36
N SER A 73 -6.58 2.62 -5.87
CA SER A 73 -5.75 1.57 -5.28
C SER A 73 -5.36 1.91 -3.84
N SER A 74 -4.80 3.10 -3.62
CA SER A 74 -4.37 3.55 -2.29
C SER A 74 -5.55 3.70 -1.33
N CYS A 75 -6.67 4.28 -1.76
CA CYS A 75 -7.84 4.43 -0.91
C CYS A 75 -8.45 3.06 -0.53
N LEU A 76 -8.59 2.13 -1.46
CA LEU A 76 -9.12 0.79 -1.15
C LEU A 76 -8.26 0.07 -0.11
N PHE A 77 -6.95 0.16 -0.20
CA PHE A 77 -6.03 -0.45 0.77
C PHE A 77 -6.03 0.29 2.10
N VAL A 78 -5.67 1.58 2.07
CA VAL A 78 -5.41 2.40 3.25
C VAL A 78 -6.67 2.64 4.08
N CYS A 79 -7.81 2.99 3.45
CA CYS A 79 -9.04 3.26 4.18
C CYS A 79 -9.60 2.01 4.82
N THR A 80 -9.63 0.89 4.08
CA THR A 80 -10.13 -0.39 4.62
C THR A 80 -9.29 -0.82 5.83
N ALA A 81 -7.96 -0.80 5.69
CA ALA A 81 -7.05 -1.15 6.79
C ALA A 81 -7.27 -0.24 8.00
N SER A 82 -7.37 1.07 7.77
CA SER A 82 -7.51 2.06 8.84
C SER A 82 -8.88 2.00 9.53
N VAL A 83 -9.97 1.86 8.80
CA VAL A 83 -11.33 1.74 9.39
C VAL A 83 -11.42 0.53 10.32
N ILE A 84 -10.90 -0.62 9.89
CA ILE A 84 -10.91 -1.84 10.72
C ILE A 84 -10.00 -1.66 11.94
N TYR A 85 -8.81 -1.09 11.76
CA TYR A 85 -7.89 -0.82 12.86
C TYR A 85 -8.49 0.14 13.89
N HIS A 86 -9.11 1.23 13.47
CA HIS A 86 -9.69 2.21 14.39
C HIS A 86 -10.88 1.67 15.20
N ARG A 87 -11.58 0.65 14.71
CA ARG A 87 -12.64 -0.03 15.47
C ARG A 87 -12.10 -0.88 16.62
N LYS A 88 -10.95 -1.52 16.47
CA LYS A 88 -10.42 -2.47 17.46
C LYS A 88 -9.10 -2.02 18.11
N ARG A 89 -8.34 -1.11 17.52
CA ARG A 89 -7.05 -0.54 17.98
C ARG A 89 -6.08 -1.56 18.61
N THR A 90 -6.08 -2.77 18.06
CA THR A 90 -5.22 -3.88 18.48
C THR A 90 -4.34 -4.33 17.32
N LEU A 91 -3.26 -5.07 17.64
CA LEU A 91 -2.42 -5.68 16.61
C LEU A 91 -3.24 -6.62 15.70
N ALA A 92 -4.14 -7.43 16.27
CA ALA A 92 -5.02 -8.29 15.49
C ALA A 92 -5.94 -7.45 14.56
N GLY A 93 -6.46 -6.31 15.05
CA GLY A 93 -7.22 -5.37 14.24
C GLY A 93 -6.41 -4.78 13.08
N ALA A 94 -5.12 -4.48 13.32
CA ALA A 94 -4.22 -4.01 12.27
C ALA A 94 -3.99 -5.09 11.19
N ILE A 95 -3.69 -6.33 11.61
CA ILE A 95 -3.46 -7.46 10.70
C ILE A 95 -4.71 -7.75 9.86
N VAL A 96 -5.88 -7.89 10.50
CA VAL A 96 -7.15 -8.12 9.80
C VAL A 96 -7.46 -6.95 8.85
N GLY A 97 -7.22 -5.73 9.30
CA GLY A 97 -7.40 -4.53 8.47
C GLY A 97 -6.53 -4.55 7.21
N LEU A 98 -5.24 -4.86 7.36
CA LEU A 98 -4.29 -4.93 6.25
C LEU A 98 -4.63 -6.04 5.25
N ILE A 99 -4.99 -7.24 5.75
CA ILE A 99 -5.43 -8.35 4.89
C ILE A 99 -6.70 -7.96 4.14
N SER A 100 -7.71 -7.44 4.83
CA SER A 100 -8.96 -7.00 4.19
C SER A 100 -8.72 -5.89 3.18
N GLY A 101 -7.83 -4.94 3.48
CA GLY A 101 -7.41 -3.88 2.57
C GLY A 101 -6.75 -4.42 1.31
N ALA A 102 -5.84 -5.40 1.45
CA ALA A 102 -5.18 -6.04 0.31
C ALA A 102 -6.18 -6.81 -0.58
N VAL A 103 -7.12 -7.53 0.02
CA VAL A 103 -8.16 -8.26 -0.72
C VAL A 103 -9.08 -7.28 -1.45
N LEU A 104 -9.58 -6.24 -0.76
CA LEU A 104 -10.50 -5.28 -1.38
C LEU A 104 -9.79 -4.46 -2.48
N MET A 105 -8.54 -4.06 -2.27
CA MET A 105 -7.72 -3.42 -3.29
C MET A 105 -7.56 -4.34 -4.51
N ASN A 106 -7.26 -5.62 -4.31
CA ASN A 106 -7.11 -6.57 -5.41
C ASN A 106 -8.41 -6.70 -6.22
N ILE A 107 -9.56 -6.88 -5.56
CA ILE A 107 -10.87 -6.95 -6.22
C ILE A 107 -11.15 -5.67 -7.01
N GLY A 108 -10.98 -4.51 -6.39
CA GLY A 108 -11.20 -3.22 -7.04
C GLY A 108 -10.27 -2.98 -8.22
N MET A 109 -9.00 -3.40 -8.12
CA MET A 109 -8.03 -3.24 -9.21
C MET A 109 -8.25 -4.25 -10.35
N VAL A 110 -8.70 -5.46 -10.06
CA VAL A 110 -9.12 -6.42 -11.11
C VAL A 110 -10.29 -5.85 -11.90
N LEU A 111 -11.30 -5.31 -11.21
CA LEU A 111 -12.44 -4.65 -11.85
C LEU A 111 -12.01 -3.43 -12.67
N TRP A 112 -11.14 -2.56 -12.10
CA TRP A 112 -10.58 -1.40 -12.80
C TRP A 112 -9.86 -1.81 -14.09
N ASN A 113 -8.98 -2.82 -13.99
CA ASN A 113 -8.22 -3.27 -15.15
C ASN A 113 -9.13 -3.89 -16.22
N TYR A 114 -10.18 -4.60 -15.85
CA TYR A 114 -11.16 -5.13 -16.80
C TYR A 114 -11.91 -4.03 -17.56
N LEU A 115 -12.28 -2.95 -16.87
CA LEU A 115 -13.10 -1.87 -17.45
C LEU A 115 -12.27 -0.83 -18.19
N ILE A 116 -11.15 -0.40 -17.61
CA ILE A 116 -10.42 0.81 -18.05
C ILE A 116 -9.14 0.47 -18.81
N THR A 117 -8.44 -0.61 -18.47
CA THR A 117 -7.17 -0.94 -19.14
C THR A 117 -7.31 -1.19 -20.66
N PRO A 118 -8.40 -1.79 -21.19
CA PRO A 118 -8.60 -1.89 -22.62
C PRO A 118 -8.60 -0.53 -23.33
N LEU A 119 -9.19 0.50 -22.70
CA LEU A 119 -9.24 1.87 -23.23
C LEU A 119 -7.85 2.55 -23.16
N TYR A 120 -7.06 2.23 -22.15
CA TYR A 120 -5.74 2.82 -21.95
C TYR A 120 -4.67 2.18 -22.86
N MET A 121 -4.73 0.85 -23.06
CA MET A 121 -3.76 0.10 -23.86
C MET A 121 -4.16 -0.05 -25.33
N ASP A 122 -5.38 0.36 -25.68
CA ASP A 122 -5.96 0.20 -27.03
C ASP A 122 -5.94 -1.26 -27.51
N VAL A 123 -6.33 -2.17 -26.61
CA VAL A 123 -6.36 -3.63 -26.88
C VAL A 123 -7.76 -4.19 -26.65
N PRO A 124 -8.12 -5.31 -27.32
CA PRO A 124 -9.40 -5.98 -27.10
C PRO A 124 -9.61 -6.40 -25.65
N ARG A 125 -10.84 -6.26 -25.15
CA ARG A 125 -11.18 -6.59 -23.76
C ARG A 125 -10.94 -8.06 -23.43
N GLU A 126 -11.05 -8.96 -24.41
CA GLU A 126 -10.78 -10.39 -24.24
C GLU A 126 -9.30 -10.65 -23.86
N GLN A 127 -8.36 -9.90 -24.43
CA GLN A 127 -6.93 -10.01 -24.06
C GLN A 127 -6.71 -9.63 -22.60
N ILE A 128 -7.30 -8.51 -22.16
CA ILE A 128 -7.20 -8.07 -20.77
C ILE A 128 -7.89 -9.08 -19.85
N ALA A 129 -9.05 -9.63 -20.23
CA ALA A 129 -9.73 -10.65 -19.45
C ALA A 129 -8.87 -11.89 -19.20
N GLY A 130 -8.10 -12.34 -20.21
CA GLY A 130 -7.14 -13.45 -20.06
C GLY A 130 -5.99 -13.12 -19.09
N MET A 131 -5.64 -11.84 -18.93
CA MET A 131 -4.55 -11.39 -18.04
C MET A 131 -5.01 -11.09 -16.61
N LEU A 132 -6.33 -11.00 -16.33
CA LEU A 132 -6.83 -10.60 -15.01
C LEU A 132 -6.33 -11.51 -13.90
N LEU A 133 -6.44 -12.83 -14.08
CA LEU A 133 -6.06 -13.81 -13.07
C LEU A 133 -4.59 -14.21 -13.14
N THR A 134 -3.93 -14.05 -14.29
CA THR A 134 -2.53 -14.46 -14.49
C THR A 134 -1.52 -13.35 -14.21
N VAL A 135 -1.92 -12.08 -14.38
CA VAL A 135 -1.04 -10.93 -14.24
C VAL A 135 -1.54 -9.94 -13.19
N PHE A 136 -2.76 -9.39 -13.38
CA PHE A 136 -3.24 -8.28 -12.54
C PHE A 136 -3.55 -8.70 -11.11
N ALA A 137 -4.26 -9.81 -10.91
CA ALA A 137 -4.61 -10.28 -9.56
C ALA A 137 -3.38 -10.70 -8.75
N PRO A 138 -2.45 -11.54 -9.26
CA PRO A 138 -1.23 -11.88 -8.54
C PRO A 138 -0.36 -10.66 -8.21
N PHE A 139 -0.22 -9.70 -9.14
CA PHE A 139 0.52 -8.47 -8.89
C PHE A 139 -0.09 -7.66 -7.74
N ASN A 140 -1.41 -7.42 -7.76
CA ASN A 140 -2.08 -6.64 -6.72
C ASN A 140 -2.06 -7.35 -5.35
N LEU A 141 -2.17 -8.69 -5.32
CA LEU A 141 -2.00 -9.46 -4.09
C LEU A 141 -0.58 -9.33 -3.54
N LEU A 142 0.43 -9.46 -4.40
CA LEU A 142 1.83 -9.29 -4.01
C LEU A 142 2.09 -7.87 -3.48
N LYS A 143 1.61 -6.85 -4.19
CA LYS A 143 1.69 -5.44 -3.75
C LYS A 143 1.04 -5.26 -2.38
N GLY A 144 -0.18 -5.76 -2.20
CA GLY A 144 -0.91 -5.68 -0.92
C GLY A 144 -0.19 -6.41 0.22
N ALA A 145 0.34 -7.60 -0.03
CA ALA A 145 1.07 -8.38 0.96
C ALA A 145 2.41 -7.71 1.35
N LEU A 146 3.16 -7.16 0.40
CA LEU A 146 4.36 -6.37 0.66
C LEU A 146 4.05 -5.14 1.50
N ASN A 147 3.03 -4.37 1.13
CA ASN A 147 2.61 -3.18 1.87
C ASN A 147 2.15 -3.54 3.29
N ALA A 148 1.40 -4.63 3.48
CA ALA A 148 0.97 -5.10 4.79
C ALA A 148 2.16 -5.49 5.67
N SER A 149 3.10 -6.29 5.15
CA SER A 149 4.29 -6.74 5.88
C SER A 149 5.19 -5.57 6.26
N LEU A 150 5.45 -4.64 5.33
CA LEU A 150 6.22 -3.42 5.60
C LEU A 150 5.52 -2.52 6.62
N THR A 151 4.19 -2.36 6.54
CA THR A 151 3.44 -1.56 7.51
C THR A 151 3.60 -2.11 8.92
N ILE A 152 3.45 -3.42 9.13
CA ILE A 152 3.62 -4.05 10.44
C ILE A 152 5.05 -3.86 10.96
N THR A 153 6.05 -4.06 10.10
CA THR A 153 7.46 -3.94 10.45
C THR A 153 7.84 -2.52 10.83
N LEU A 154 7.42 -1.54 10.04
CA LEU A 154 7.85 -0.14 10.17
C LEU A 154 6.98 0.69 11.13
N TYR A 155 5.76 0.25 11.45
CA TYR A 155 4.83 1.03 12.27
C TYR A 155 5.42 1.51 13.61
N LYS A 156 6.11 0.61 14.34
CA LYS A 156 6.73 0.96 15.63
C LYS A 156 7.84 1.99 15.47
N SER A 157 8.73 1.79 14.50
CA SER A 157 9.87 2.70 14.25
C SER A 157 9.41 4.08 13.81
N VAL A 158 8.46 4.14 12.85
CA VAL A 158 7.93 5.41 12.34
C VAL A 158 7.15 6.15 13.44
N SER A 159 6.29 5.46 14.20
CA SER A 159 5.54 6.09 15.27
C SER A 159 6.43 6.58 16.42
N ALA A 160 7.51 5.85 16.73
CA ALA A 160 8.51 6.29 17.72
C ALA A 160 9.28 7.52 17.24
N ALA A 161 9.72 7.54 15.98
CA ALA A 161 10.41 8.68 15.39
C ALA A 161 9.52 9.95 15.38
N LEU A 162 8.23 9.81 15.04
CA LEU A 162 7.29 10.93 15.08
C LEU A 162 7.05 11.46 16.50
N ARG A 163 7.07 10.59 17.51
CA ARG A 163 6.96 11.00 18.91
C ARG A 163 8.22 11.70 19.42
N SER A 164 9.40 11.18 19.08
CA SER A 164 10.65 11.83 19.46
C SER A 164 10.82 13.22 18.81
N ALA A 165 10.22 13.42 17.65
CA ALA A 165 10.14 14.72 16.98
C ALA A 165 8.99 15.61 17.51
N HIS A 166 8.31 15.25 18.62
CA HIS A 166 7.16 15.96 19.20
C HIS A 166 5.97 16.15 18.25
N LEU A 167 5.85 15.32 17.22
CA LEU A 167 4.74 15.39 16.24
C LEU A 167 3.53 14.54 16.62
N LEU A 168 3.68 13.69 17.64
CA LEU A 168 2.62 12.87 18.22
C LEU A 168 2.62 12.98 19.75
N PRO A 169 1.45 12.86 20.40
CA PRO A 169 1.37 12.82 21.86
C PRO A 169 2.14 11.61 22.42
N PRO A 170 2.58 11.69 23.70
CA PRO A 170 3.18 10.55 24.39
C PRO A 170 2.27 9.33 24.29
N SER A 171 2.86 8.15 24.19
CA SER A 171 2.10 6.90 24.20
C SER A 171 1.65 6.61 25.64
N ASP A 172 0.36 6.52 25.87
CA ASP A 172 -0.13 5.82 27.04
C ASP A 172 0.39 4.39 26.93
N LYS A 173 1.24 4.00 27.89
CA LYS A 173 1.88 2.69 27.95
C LYS A 173 0.83 1.61 28.24
N THR A 174 0.04 1.23 27.27
CA THR A 174 -0.50 -0.12 27.24
C THR A 174 0.57 -1.00 26.62
N THR A 175 1.45 -1.50 27.46
CA THR A 175 2.36 -2.60 27.14
C THR A 175 1.50 -3.78 26.74
N SER A 176 1.22 -3.91 25.45
CA SER A 176 0.74 -5.16 24.89
C SER A 176 1.85 -6.18 25.13
N ASN A 177 1.62 -7.03 26.12
CA ASN A 177 2.51 -8.13 26.51
C ASN A 177 2.39 -9.26 25.46
N ASN A 178 2.56 -8.93 24.18
CA ASN A 178 2.60 -9.89 23.09
C ASN A 178 3.92 -10.64 23.15
N LYS A 179 3.88 -11.83 23.79
CA LYS A 179 5.01 -12.76 23.91
C LYS A 179 5.51 -13.29 22.57
N PHE A 180 4.79 -13.05 21.46
CA PHE A 180 5.20 -13.47 20.12
C PHE A 180 5.82 -12.32 19.35
N PRO A 181 7.04 -12.46 18.82
CA PRO A 181 7.70 -11.40 18.05
C PRO A 181 7.11 -11.30 16.65
N VAL A 182 5.93 -10.68 16.55
CA VAL A 182 5.20 -10.49 15.26
C VAL A 182 6.09 -9.80 14.21
N TRP A 183 7.04 -8.97 14.63
CA TRP A 183 7.99 -8.33 13.73
C TRP A 183 8.92 -9.35 13.04
N ILE A 184 9.29 -10.48 13.71
CA ILE A 184 10.11 -11.53 13.08
C ILE A 184 9.30 -12.22 11.98
N ILE A 185 8.06 -12.59 12.27
CA ILE A 185 7.18 -13.23 11.28
C ILE A 185 6.95 -12.29 10.09
N SER A 186 6.68 -11.00 10.38
CA SER A 186 6.48 -9.99 9.33
C SER A 186 7.73 -9.82 8.46
N THR A 187 8.91 -9.79 9.07
CA THR A 187 10.18 -9.69 8.32
C THR A 187 10.43 -10.94 7.47
N PHE A 188 10.13 -12.14 8.00
CA PHE A 188 10.26 -13.37 7.23
C PHE A 188 9.32 -13.40 6.03
N VAL A 189 8.05 -13.04 6.24
CA VAL A 189 7.07 -12.91 5.15
C VAL A 189 7.52 -11.87 4.12
N LEU A 190 8.04 -10.74 4.59
CA LEU A 190 8.57 -9.70 3.71
C LEU A 190 9.72 -10.22 2.83
N CYS A 191 10.70 -10.91 3.41
CA CYS A 191 11.82 -11.50 2.67
C CYS A 191 11.33 -12.50 1.61
N THR A 192 10.36 -13.35 1.97
CA THR A 192 9.76 -14.31 1.04
C THR A 192 9.05 -13.61 -0.13
N LEU A 193 8.30 -12.54 0.15
CA LEU A 193 7.59 -11.77 -0.86
C LEU A 193 8.55 -11.01 -1.78
N ILE A 194 9.66 -10.49 -1.24
CA ILE A 194 10.71 -9.87 -2.04
C ILE A 194 11.36 -10.90 -2.97
N LEU A 195 11.65 -12.11 -2.48
CA LEU A 195 12.17 -13.20 -3.31
C LEU A 195 11.21 -13.56 -4.46
N ILE A 196 9.91 -13.68 -4.17
CA ILE A 196 8.88 -13.93 -5.19
C ILE A 196 8.88 -12.82 -6.25
N LEU A 197 8.99 -11.56 -5.81
CA LEU A 197 9.05 -10.42 -6.73
C LEU A 197 10.30 -10.45 -7.61
N LEU A 198 11.46 -10.81 -7.06
CA LEU A 198 12.72 -10.92 -7.81
C LEU A 198 12.69 -12.08 -8.80
N LEU A 199 12.14 -13.23 -8.41
CA LEU A 199 11.91 -14.37 -9.31
C LEU A 199 10.96 -13.99 -10.45
N TRP A 200 9.89 -13.29 -10.16
CA TRP A 200 8.94 -12.85 -11.19
C TRP A 200 9.57 -11.86 -12.17
N LYS A 201 10.50 -11.04 -11.71
CA LYS A 201 11.29 -10.15 -12.58
C LYS A 201 12.37 -10.87 -13.38
N GLY A 202 12.66 -12.13 -13.11
CA GLY A 202 13.75 -12.87 -13.76
C GLY A 202 15.14 -12.34 -13.40
N ILE A 203 15.32 -11.80 -12.17
CA ILE A 203 16.60 -11.29 -11.67
C ILE A 203 17.40 -12.43 -11.02
N ILE A 204 16.70 -13.44 -10.52
CA ILE A 204 17.26 -14.66 -9.90
C ILE A 204 16.65 -15.87 -10.62
#